data_a36f93bed224dbf313d00b20e6ff820c
#
_entry.id   a36f93bed224dbf313d00b20e6ff820c
#
_cell.length_a   1.000
_cell.length_b   1.000
_cell.length_c   1.000
_cell.angle_alpha   90.00
_cell.angle_beta   90.00
_cell.angle_gamma   90.00
#
_symmetry.space_group_name_H-M   'P 1'
#
loop_
_entity.id
_entity.type
_entity.pdbx_description
1 polymer ?
#
loop_
_entity_poly.entity_id
_entity_poly.type
_entity_poly.pdbx_seq_one_letter_code
_entity_poly.pdbx_strand_id
1 'polypeptide(L)'
;MSTIIEIDEVNKVFATGEQAVKNLSLNIKEGEIIALLGPNGAGKTTLISMICGIVSPSSGKIKVNGFDVIDHYRKTRSMIGLVPQELTLESFETVSNSIKFSRGLFGKKSNKILIENLIKQLSLWEKRDTKIMELSGGMKRRVLIAKALSHEPQILFLDEPSAGVDVELRKEMWEIIKNLKKEGVTIILTTHYIEEAEAIADRVGIINNGELLLIEEKKELLSKMGSKMLIIELSSKIKKIPKSLSSYQLQLSNNGNELAYTYKSNDERTGITSLLMDIKKAGIKLSDLSTSQTSLEEIFVDMVKK
;
A
#
# COMPACT_ATOMS: atom_id res chain seq x y z
N MET A 1 17.11 -10.75 -4.89
CA MET A 1 16.70 -9.43 -5.43
C MET A 1 17.66 -8.41 -4.86
N SER A 2 18.20 -7.53 -5.71
CA SER A 2 19.11 -6.43 -5.31
C SER A 2 18.32 -5.31 -4.63
N THR A 3 19.00 -4.57 -3.74
CA THR A 3 18.40 -3.35 -3.16
C THR A 3 18.53 -2.21 -4.17
N ILE A 4 17.41 -1.58 -4.50
CA ILE A 4 17.38 -0.46 -5.45
C ILE A 4 17.29 0.90 -4.74
N ILE A 5 16.71 0.96 -3.53
CA ILE A 5 16.69 2.17 -2.69
C ILE A 5 17.20 1.80 -1.30
N GLU A 6 18.17 2.56 -0.82
CA GLU A 6 18.74 2.46 0.52
C GLU A 6 18.50 3.78 1.25
N ILE A 7 17.86 3.70 2.41
CA ILE A 7 17.59 4.82 3.31
C ILE A 7 18.24 4.50 4.64
N ASP A 8 19.15 5.35 5.11
CA ASP A 8 19.94 5.12 6.29
C ASP A 8 19.84 6.29 7.28
N GLU A 9 19.19 6.04 8.41
CA GLU A 9 18.99 6.96 9.55
C GLU A 9 18.53 8.37 9.17
N VAL A 10 17.58 8.46 8.21
CA VAL A 10 17.15 9.73 7.64
C VAL A 10 16.24 10.48 8.58
N ASN A 11 16.53 11.77 8.74
CA ASN A 11 15.73 12.73 9.49
C ASN A 11 15.29 13.89 8.60
N LYS A 12 14.11 14.45 8.88
CA LYS A 12 13.66 15.70 8.27
C LYS A 12 13.02 16.59 9.32
N VAL A 13 13.65 17.75 9.53
CA VAL A 13 13.11 18.86 10.33
C VAL A 13 12.92 20.04 9.38
N PHE A 14 11.74 20.62 9.34
CA PHE A 14 11.44 21.83 8.57
C PHE A 14 11.84 23.10 9.35
N ALA A 15 11.91 24.23 8.66
CA ALA A 15 12.25 25.51 9.27
C ALA A 15 11.27 25.95 10.37
N THR A 16 10.06 25.41 10.37
CA THR A 16 9.03 25.61 11.42
C THR A 16 9.35 24.88 12.73
N GLY A 17 10.39 24.03 12.75
CA GLY A 17 10.71 23.13 13.87
C GLY A 17 9.95 21.80 13.83
N GLU A 18 9.04 21.58 12.88
CA GLU A 18 8.33 20.32 12.71
C GLU A 18 9.26 19.22 12.23
N GLN A 19 9.33 18.11 12.96
CA GLN A 19 10.08 16.92 12.58
C GLN A 19 9.16 15.92 11.87
N ALA A 20 9.19 15.96 10.54
CA ALA A 20 8.30 15.15 9.69
C ALA A 20 8.81 13.73 9.47
N VAL A 21 10.12 13.47 9.59
CA VAL A 21 10.72 12.12 9.51
C VAL A 21 11.78 11.99 10.60
N LYS A 22 11.79 10.85 11.31
CA LYS A 22 12.64 10.61 12.47
C LYS A 22 13.40 9.28 12.31
N ASN A 23 14.72 9.38 12.23
CA ASN A 23 15.65 8.25 12.20
C ASN A 23 15.16 7.03 11.39
N LEU A 24 14.66 7.30 10.18
CA LEU A 24 14.02 6.28 9.35
C LEU A 24 15.08 5.56 8.52
N SER A 25 15.10 4.22 8.65
CA SER A 25 15.94 3.34 7.82
C SER A 25 15.05 2.32 7.08
N LEU A 26 15.29 2.17 5.77
CA LEU A 26 14.48 1.33 4.91
C LEU A 26 15.26 0.89 3.67
N ASN A 27 15.17 -0.40 3.33
CA ASN A 27 15.69 -0.94 2.09
C ASN A 27 14.54 -1.43 1.20
N ILE A 28 14.53 -1.01 -0.07
CA ILE A 28 13.54 -1.42 -1.08
C ILE A 28 14.23 -2.28 -2.12
N LYS A 29 13.64 -3.45 -2.41
CA LYS A 29 14.17 -4.42 -3.37
C LYS A 29 13.69 -4.08 -4.79
N GLU A 30 14.50 -4.43 -5.78
CA GLU A 30 14.14 -4.27 -7.18
C GLU A 30 12.93 -5.15 -7.57
N GLY A 31 11.95 -4.56 -8.29
CA GLY A 31 10.78 -5.28 -8.80
C GLY A 31 9.72 -5.61 -7.75
N GLU A 32 9.82 -5.09 -6.50
CA GLU A 32 8.76 -5.25 -5.51
C GLU A 32 7.73 -4.11 -5.55
N ILE A 33 6.54 -4.37 -5.03
CA ILE A 33 5.57 -3.35 -4.64
C ILE A 33 5.63 -3.19 -3.12
N ILE A 34 6.00 -2.00 -2.64
CA ILE A 34 5.94 -1.67 -1.22
C ILE A 34 4.82 -0.65 -0.97
N ALA A 35 3.95 -0.94 -0.02
CA ALA A 35 2.94 0.00 0.44
C ALA A 35 3.36 0.61 1.78
N LEU A 36 3.40 1.94 1.84
CA LEU A 36 3.65 2.70 3.06
C LEU A 36 2.31 3.18 3.64
N LEU A 37 1.84 2.50 4.67
CA LEU A 37 0.61 2.80 5.40
C LEU A 37 0.88 3.82 6.51
N GLY A 38 -0.06 4.73 6.72
CA GLY A 38 -0.01 5.68 7.83
C GLY A 38 -1.11 6.72 7.74
N PRO A 39 -1.47 7.37 8.86
CA PRO A 39 -2.44 8.46 8.85
C PRO A 39 -1.90 9.68 8.08
N ASN A 40 -2.78 10.64 7.81
CA ASN A 40 -2.37 11.92 7.24
C ASN A 40 -1.40 12.63 8.21
N GLY A 41 -0.33 13.22 7.67
CA GLY A 41 0.73 13.82 8.48
C GLY A 41 1.76 12.85 9.06
N ALA A 42 1.67 11.55 8.77
CA ALA A 42 2.65 10.56 9.26
C ALA A 42 4.06 10.70 8.68
N GLY A 43 4.29 11.56 7.68
CA GLY A 43 5.59 11.76 7.04
C GLY A 43 5.78 11.03 5.70
N LYS A 44 4.76 10.32 5.19
CA LYS A 44 4.82 9.52 3.94
C LYS A 44 5.25 10.33 2.71
N THR A 45 4.52 11.41 2.42
CA THR A 45 4.81 12.32 1.29
C THR A 45 6.17 13.01 1.45
N THR A 46 6.57 13.34 2.68
CA THR A 46 7.89 13.91 2.97
C THR A 46 8.99 12.91 2.64
N LEU A 47 8.82 11.64 3.03
CA LEU A 47 9.77 10.57 2.71
C LEU A 47 9.92 10.39 1.19
N ILE A 48 8.79 10.28 0.46
CA ILE A 48 8.81 10.22 -1.01
C ILE A 48 9.54 11.44 -1.59
N SER A 49 9.23 12.64 -1.12
CA SER A 49 9.85 13.89 -1.60
C SER A 49 11.35 13.91 -1.39
N MET A 50 11.85 13.33 -0.30
CA MET A 50 13.30 13.19 -0.06
C MET A 50 13.94 12.18 -1.01
N ILE A 51 13.33 11.03 -1.23
CA ILE A 51 13.86 10.01 -2.16
C ILE A 51 13.87 10.54 -3.60
N CYS A 52 12.83 11.28 -4.00
CA CYS A 52 12.74 11.94 -5.31
C CYS A 52 13.67 13.16 -5.43
N GLY A 53 14.40 13.54 -4.37
CA GLY A 53 15.30 14.69 -4.35
C GLY A 53 14.59 16.04 -4.48
N ILE A 54 13.30 16.13 -4.14
CA ILE A 54 12.50 17.38 -4.11
C ILE A 54 12.83 18.15 -2.83
N VAL A 55 12.95 17.41 -1.71
CA VAL A 55 13.29 17.95 -0.40
C VAL A 55 14.57 17.27 0.09
N SER A 56 15.55 18.05 0.56
CA SER A 56 16.78 17.48 1.13
C SER A 56 16.51 16.96 2.55
N PRO A 57 17.05 15.79 2.94
CA PRO A 57 17.04 15.35 4.33
C PRO A 57 17.82 16.31 5.22
N SER A 58 17.50 16.39 6.51
CA SER A 58 18.24 17.16 7.50
C SER A 58 19.49 16.41 7.97
N SER A 59 19.42 15.07 8.02
CA SER A 59 20.54 14.17 8.29
C SER A 59 20.23 12.77 7.74
N GLY A 60 21.22 11.89 7.75
CA GLY A 60 21.14 10.55 7.16
C GLY A 60 21.46 10.56 5.67
N LYS A 61 21.29 9.41 5.00
CA LYS A 61 21.62 9.24 3.58
C LYS A 61 20.53 8.48 2.84
N ILE A 62 20.31 8.87 1.58
CA ILE A 62 19.41 8.16 0.68
C ILE A 62 20.16 7.86 -0.61
N LYS A 63 20.15 6.60 -1.04
CA LYS A 63 20.71 6.17 -2.31
C LYS A 63 19.66 5.51 -3.18
N VAL A 64 19.72 5.77 -4.48
CA VAL A 64 18.92 5.12 -5.50
C VAL A 64 19.86 4.46 -6.48
N ASN A 65 19.77 3.14 -6.61
CA ASN A 65 20.67 2.32 -7.41
C ASN A 65 22.16 2.63 -7.13
N GLY A 66 22.51 2.75 -5.84
CA GLY A 66 23.86 3.08 -5.36
C GLY A 66 24.27 4.56 -5.48
N PHE A 67 23.45 5.43 -6.08
CA PHE A 67 23.75 6.87 -6.25
C PHE A 67 23.04 7.70 -5.17
N ASP A 68 23.79 8.58 -4.51
CA ASP A 68 23.24 9.53 -3.54
C ASP A 68 22.26 10.49 -4.22
N VAL A 69 21.10 10.72 -3.59
CA VAL A 69 20.02 11.54 -4.18
C VAL A 69 20.32 13.03 -4.21
N ILE A 70 21.30 13.51 -3.44
CA ILE A 70 21.74 14.92 -3.42
C ILE A 70 22.86 15.11 -4.43
N ASP A 71 23.95 14.34 -4.30
CA ASP A 71 25.15 14.51 -5.10
C ASP A 71 24.93 14.12 -6.57
N HIS A 72 24.09 13.10 -6.80
CA HIS A 72 23.81 12.55 -8.13
C HIS A 72 22.35 12.74 -8.56
N TYR A 73 21.71 13.85 -8.15
CA TYR A 73 20.28 14.09 -8.34
C TYR A 73 19.77 13.95 -9.77
N ARG A 74 20.56 14.33 -10.79
CA ARG A 74 20.14 14.16 -12.20
C ARG A 74 20.01 12.69 -12.58
N LYS A 75 20.92 11.85 -12.08
CA LYS A 75 20.94 10.42 -12.36
C LYS A 75 19.82 9.72 -11.60
N THR A 76 19.65 9.99 -10.32
CA THR A 76 18.60 9.40 -9.51
C THR A 76 17.21 9.77 -10.00
N ARG A 77 16.96 11.05 -10.31
CA ARG A 77 15.68 11.51 -10.88
C ARG A 77 15.37 10.90 -12.24
N SER A 78 16.38 10.60 -13.07
CA SER A 78 16.15 9.94 -14.37
C SER A 78 15.67 8.48 -14.22
N MET A 79 15.87 7.86 -13.07
CA MET A 79 15.42 6.51 -12.74
C MET A 79 14.07 6.47 -12.01
N ILE A 80 13.53 7.63 -11.64
CA ILE A 80 12.31 7.76 -10.81
C ILE A 80 11.20 8.41 -11.61
N GLY A 81 10.02 7.80 -11.60
CA GLY A 81 8.75 8.40 -11.95
C GLY A 81 7.97 8.74 -10.67
N LEU A 82 7.36 9.91 -10.60
CA LEU A 82 6.54 10.33 -9.47
C LEU A 82 5.14 10.72 -9.94
N VAL A 83 4.14 10.14 -9.31
CA VAL A 83 2.73 10.52 -9.42
C VAL A 83 2.31 11.14 -8.10
N PRO A 84 2.12 12.46 -8.04
CA PRO A 84 1.73 13.14 -6.81
C PRO A 84 0.25 12.88 -6.47
N GLN A 85 -0.13 13.17 -5.24
CA GLN A 85 -1.50 13.07 -4.76
C GLN A 85 -2.43 14.02 -5.54
N GLU A 86 -1.99 15.24 -5.78
CA GLU A 86 -2.77 16.24 -6.51
C GLU A 86 -2.74 16.02 -8.03
N LEU A 87 -3.88 16.26 -8.69
CA LEU A 87 -4.03 16.13 -10.13
C LEU A 87 -3.53 17.39 -10.87
N THR A 88 -2.23 17.67 -10.74
CA THR A 88 -1.60 18.84 -11.41
C THR A 88 -1.26 18.49 -12.87
N LEU A 89 -2.12 18.89 -13.79
CA LEU A 89 -1.99 18.61 -15.24
C LEU A 89 -2.25 19.86 -16.07
N GLU A 90 -1.65 19.91 -17.26
CA GLU A 90 -1.83 20.96 -18.26
C GLU A 90 -3.21 20.83 -18.91
N SER A 91 -4.21 21.56 -18.40
CA SER A 91 -5.63 21.39 -18.72
C SER A 91 -5.98 21.50 -20.19
N PHE A 92 -5.28 22.36 -20.95
CA PHE A 92 -5.55 22.63 -22.37
C PHE A 92 -4.81 21.73 -23.34
N GLU A 93 -3.83 20.94 -22.84
CA GLU A 93 -3.09 19.99 -23.65
C GLU A 93 -3.88 18.69 -23.88
N THR A 94 -3.57 17.99 -24.97
CA THR A 94 -4.08 16.63 -25.19
C THR A 94 -3.29 15.61 -24.38
N VAL A 95 -3.91 14.45 -24.11
CA VAL A 95 -3.26 13.32 -23.45
C VAL A 95 -1.91 12.98 -24.11
N SER A 96 -1.92 12.79 -25.43
CA SER A 96 -0.72 12.40 -26.19
C SER A 96 0.38 13.47 -26.11
N ASN A 97 0.04 14.75 -26.23
CA ASN A 97 1.01 15.83 -26.18
C ASN A 97 1.62 15.98 -24.79
N SER A 98 0.82 15.92 -23.74
CA SER A 98 1.29 16.02 -22.34
C SER A 98 2.29 14.92 -22.00
N ILE A 99 2.06 13.68 -22.47
CA ILE A 99 2.98 12.55 -22.25
C ILE A 99 4.28 12.74 -23.05
N LYS A 100 4.19 13.16 -24.33
CA LYS A 100 5.36 13.47 -25.17
C LYS A 100 6.21 14.58 -24.55
N PHE A 101 5.57 15.64 -24.07
CA PHE A 101 6.22 16.76 -23.42
C PHE A 101 6.98 16.31 -22.16
N SER A 102 6.33 15.49 -21.30
CA SER A 102 6.97 14.94 -20.11
C SER A 102 8.24 14.15 -20.46
N ARG A 103 8.20 13.29 -21.50
CA ARG A 103 9.39 12.58 -21.99
C ARG A 103 10.51 13.52 -22.39
N GLY A 104 10.17 14.61 -23.10
CA GLY A 104 11.12 15.62 -23.53
C GLY A 104 11.83 16.35 -22.38
N LEU A 105 11.11 16.62 -21.27
CA LEU A 105 11.70 17.24 -20.08
C LEU A 105 12.84 16.39 -19.46
N PHE A 106 12.79 15.06 -19.61
CA PHE A 106 13.85 14.16 -19.18
C PHE A 106 14.96 13.99 -20.23
N GLY A 107 14.96 14.80 -21.30
CA GLY A 107 15.96 14.74 -22.36
C GLY A 107 15.90 13.46 -23.23
N LYS A 108 14.81 12.72 -23.17
CA LYS A 108 14.64 11.48 -23.95
C LYS A 108 14.17 11.81 -25.37
N LYS A 109 14.74 11.12 -26.36
CA LYS A 109 14.31 11.24 -27.76
C LYS A 109 12.83 10.84 -27.90
N SER A 110 12.15 11.45 -28.86
CA SER A 110 10.77 11.07 -29.19
C SER A 110 10.68 9.57 -29.54
N ASN A 111 9.74 8.88 -28.94
CA ASN A 111 9.46 7.48 -29.21
C ASN A 111 7.94 7.28 -29.31
N LYS A 112 7.43 7.34 -30.54
CA LYS A 112 5.99 7.26 -30.83
C LYS A 112 5.41 5.91 -30.37
N ILE A 113 6.12 4.82 -30.63
CA ILE A 113 5.68 3.46 -30.28
C ILE A 113 5.52 3.30 -28.75
N LEU A 114 6.51 3.77 -27.99
CA LEU A 114 6.43 3.75 -26.52
C LEU A 114 5.23 4.54 -26.01
N ILE A 115 5.04 5.76 -26.50
CA ILE A 115 3.93 6.62 -26.06
C ILE A 115 2.56 5.98 -26.38
N GLU A 116 2.41 5.42 -27.59
CA GLU A 116 1.18 4.71 -27.97
C GLU A 116 0.93 3.48 -27.11
N ASN A 117 1.97 2.71 -26.79
CA ASN A 117 1.85 1.55 -25.91
C ASN A 117 1.45 1.95 -24.48
N LEU A 118 2.07 2.99 -23.92
CA LEU A 118 1.68 3.53 -22.61
C LEU A 118 0.22 3.98 -22.58
N ILE A 119 -0.21 4.71 -23.60
CA ILE A 119 -1.60 5.18 -23.72
C ILE A 119 -2.60 4.01 -23.78
N LYS A 120 -2.26 2.94 -24.52
CA LYS A 120 -3.07 1.71 -24.61
C LYS A 120 -3.10 0.96 -23.28
N GLN A 121 -1.93 0.73 -22.67
CA GLN A 121 -1.78 0.02 -21.41
C GLN A 121 -2.57 0.68 -20.27
N LEU A 122 -2.68 2.01 -20.29
CA LEU A 122 -3.43 2.79 -19.31
C LEU A 122 -4.89 3.02 -19.71
N SER A 123 -5.39 2.33 -20.76
CA SER A 123 -6.77 2.44 -21.25
C SER A 123 -7.18 3.88 -21.63
N LEU A 124 -6.24 4.65 -22.20
CA LEU A 124 -6.42 6.03 -22.62
C LEU A 124 -6.46 6.19 -24.16
N TRP A 125 -6.41 5.08 -24.92
CA TRP A 125 -6.24 5.13 -26.38
C TRP A 125 -7.33 5.94 -27.09
N GLU A 126 -8.59 5.73 -26.75
CA GLU A 126 -9.72 6.44 -27.33
C GLU A 126 -9.76 7.94 -26.94
N LYS A 127 -9.02 8.31 -25.92
CA LYS A 127 -8.93 9.68 -25.40
C LYS A 127 -7.59 10.36 -25.69
N ARG A 128 -6.71 9.75 -26.50
CA ARG A 128 -5.34 10.23 -26.75
C ARG A 128 -5.25 11.67 -27.31
N ASP A 129 -6.27 12.09 -28.08
CA ASP A 129 -6.36 13.41 -28.70
C ASP A 129 -7.36 14.34 -27.96
N THR A 130 -7.96 13.86 -26.86
CA THR A 130 -8.88 14.62 -26.00
C THR A 130 -8.08 15.54 -25.08
N LYS A 131 -8.56 16.75 -24.81
CA LYS A 131 -7.97 17.68 -23.86
C LYS A 131 -8.10 17.15 -22.43
N ILE A 132 -7.08 17.36 -21.62
CA ILE A 132 -7.02 16.84 -20.24
C ILE A 132 -8.17 17.39 -19.39
N MET A 133 -8.61 18.64 -19.62
CA MET A 133 -9.74 19.22 -18.89
C MET A 133 -11.05 18.44 -19.03
N GLU A 134 -11.23 17.73 -20.15
CA GLU A 134 -12.44 16.98 -20.48
C GLU A 134 -12.44 15.55 -19.89
N LEU A 135 -11.35 15.13 -19.25
CA LEU A 135 -11.20 13.79 -18.68
C LEU A 135 -11.80 13.70 -17.28
N SER A 136 -12.29 12.50 -16.92
CA SER A 136 -12.64 12.16 -15.54
C SER A 136 -11.43 12.18 -14.61
N GLY A 137 -11.65 12.25 -13.30
CA GLY A 137 -10.56 12.21 -12.29
C GLY A 137 -9.69 10.97 -12.42
N GLY A 138 -10.29 9.79 -12.61
CA GLY A 138 -9.56 8.54 -12.81
C GLY A 138 -8.74 8.52 -14.10
N MET A 139 -9.27 9.09 -15.20
CA MET A 139 -8.49 9.23 -16.44
C MET A 139 -7.33 10.20 -16.27
N LYS A 140 -7.52 11.32 -15.57
CA LYS A 140 -6.45 12.27 -15.25
C LYS A 140 -5.34 11.60 -14.43
N ARG A 141 -5.69 10.73 -13.47
CA ARG A 141 -4.73 9.95 -12.70
C ARG A 141 -3.92 9.02 -13.61
N ARG A 142 -4.55 8.34 -14.57
CA ARG A 142 -3.85 7.49 -15.55
C ARG A 142 -2.94 8.31 -16.46
N VAL A 143 -3.30 9.54 -16.82
CA VAL A 143 -2.40 10.45 -17.56
C VAL A 143 -1.16 10.80 -16.74
N LEU A 144 -1.30 11.07 -15.44
CA LEU A 144 -0.14 11.30 -14.54
C LEU A 144 0.79 10.08 -14.50
N ILE A 145 0.24 8.87 -14.43
CA ILE A 145 1.04 7.64 -14.48
C ILE A 145 1.76 7.53 -15.84
N ALA A 146 1.07 7.79 -16.96
CA ALA A 146 1.69 7.79 -18.27
C ALA A 146 2.84 8.80 -18.38
N LYS A 147 2.64 10.00 -17.85
CA LYS A 147 3.70 11.04 -17.78
C LYS A 147 4.90 10.56 -16.96
N ALA A 148 4.64 9.97 -15.79
CA ALA A 148 5.69 9.45 -14.91
C ALA A 148 6.48 8.29 -15.54
N LEU A 149 5.83 7.46 -16.38
CA LEU A 149 6.46 6.34 -17.09
C LEU A 149 7.09 6.74 -18.43
N SER A 150 6.82 7.92 -18.94
CA SER A 150 7.21 8.34 -20.31
C SER A 150 8.72 8.35 -20.58
N HIS A 151 9.53 8.49 -19.56
CA HIS A 151 10.99 8.47 -19.64
C HIS A 151 11.63 7.12 -19.28
N GLU A 152 10.80 6.07 -19.11
CA GLU A 152 11.21 4.68 -18.82
C GLU A 152 11.96 4.56 -17.47
N PRO A 153 11.35 4.98 -16.35
CA PRO A 153 11.97 4.89 -15.04
C PRO A 153 12.00 3.43 -14.55
N GLN A 154 12.97 3.12 -13.68
CA GLN A 154 13.05 1.83 -12.97
C GLN A 154 12.16 1.78 -11.73
N ILE A 155 11.83 2.96 -11.19
CA ILE A 155 11.11 3.13 -9.93
C ILE A 155 9.93 4.07 -10.17
N LEU A 156 8.75 3.69 -9.68
CA LEU A 156 7.53 4.49 -9.73
C LEU A 156 7.01 4.77 -8.33
N PHE A 157 6.95 6.04 -7.95
CA PHE A 157 6.27 6.49 -6.74
C PHE A 157 4.85 6.90 -7.05
N LEU A 158 3.91 6.41 -6.23
CA LEU A 158 2.49 6.72 -6.29
C LEU A 158 2.05 7.27 -4.93
N ASP A 159 1.83 8.58 -4.84
CA ASP A 159 1.38 9.19 -3.60
C ASP A 159 -0.15 9.20 -3.55
N GLU A 160 -0.73 8.33 -2.72
CA GLU A 160 -2.17 8.09 -2.56
C GLU A 160 -2.92 7.92 -3.91
N PRO A 161 -2.56 6.90 -4.73
CA PRO A 161 -3.03 6.79 -6.11
C PRO A 161 -4.54 6.60 -6.23
N SER A 162 -5.20 6.09 -5.22
CA SER A 162 -6.65 5.82 -5.21
C SER A 162 -7.46 6.81 -4.37
N ALA A 163 -6.85 7.91 -3.88
CA ALA A 163 -7.57 8.91 -3.11
C ALA A 163 -8.66 9.59 -3.95
N GLY A 164 -9.89 9.63 -3.43
CA GLY A 164 -11.03 10.25 -4.11
C GLY A 164 -11.56 9.49 -5.33
N VAL A 165 -11.17 8.21 -5.49
CA VAL A 165 -11.62 7.35 -6.60
C VAL A 165 -12.63 6.33 -6.07
N ASP A 166 -13.66 6.05 -6.85
CA ASP A 166 -14.65 5.01 -6.53
C ASP A 166 -14.03 3.59 -6.53
N VAL A 167 -14.78 2.62 -5.99
CA VAL A 167 -14.28 1.25 -5.76
C VAL A 167 -13.91 0.53 -7.06
N GLU A 168 -14.66 0.75 -8.15
CA GLU A 168 -14.45 0.09 -9.43
C GLU A 168 -13.18 0.61 -10.11
N LEU A 169 -13.05 1.93 -10.21
CA LEU A 169 -11.86 2.59 -10.75
C LEU A 169 -10.60 2.29 -9.92
N ARG A 170 -10.74 2.09 -8.59
CA ARG A 170 -9.66 1.68 -7.71
C ARG A 170 -9.13 0.29 -8.09
N LYS A 171 -10.02 -0.67 -8.33
CA LYS A 171 -9.64 -2.02 -8.76
C LYS A 171 -8.92 -2.02 -10.11
N GLU A 172 -9.40 -1.23 -11.07
CA GLU A 172 -8.71 -1.06 -12.36
C GLU A 172 -7.30 -0.49 -12.18
N MET A 173 -7.12 0.49 -11.28
CA MET A 173 -5.82 1.04 -10.96
C MET A 173 -4.87 -0.01 -10.37
N TRP A 174 -5.36 -0.87 -9.48
CA TRP A 174 -4.58 -1.96 -8.91
C TRP A 174 -4.09 -2.95 -9.96
N GLU A 175 -4.92 -3.27 -10.97
CA GLU A 175 -4.49 -4.14 -12.07
C GLU A 175 -3.41 -3.46 -12.94
N ILE A 176 -3.52 -2.17 -13.19
CA ILE A 176 -2.48 -1.40 -13.88
C ILE A 176 -1.16 -1.50 -13.10
N ILE A 177 -1.18 -1.24 -11.79
CA ILE A 177 0.00 -1.30 -10.91
C ILE A 177 0.64 -2.71 -10.92
N LYS A 178 -0.18 -3.76 -10.81
CA LYS A 178 0.31 -5.15 -10.88
C LYS A 178 0.98 -5.47 -12.22
N ASN A 179 0.44 -4.96 -13.32
CA ASN A 179 1.02 -5.18 -14.65
C ASN A 179 2.37 -4.45 -14.81
N LEU A 180 2.48 -3.21 -14.33
CA LEU A 180 3.75 -2.49 -14.31
C LEU A 180 4.84 -3.22 -13.50
N LYS A 181 4.46 -3.83 -12.36
CA LYS A 181 5.39 -4.70 -11.61
C LYS A 181 5.85 -5.90 -12.43
N LYS A 182 4.95 -6.58 -13.16
CA LYS A 182 5.32 -7.72 -14.03
C LYS A 182 6.31 -7.33 -15.12
N GLU A 183 6.30 -6.06 -15.54
CA GLU A 183 7.26 -5.48 -16.48
C GLU A 183 8.59 -5.07 -15.83
N GLY A 184 8.76 -5.34 -14.53
CA GLY A 184 10.00 -5.12 -13.78
C GLY A 184 10.10 -3.74 -13.10
N VAL A 185 9.05 -2.92 -13.12
CA VAL A 185 9.04 -1.63 -12.41
C VAL A 185 8.94 -1.86 -10.91
N THR A 186 9.83 -1.24 -10.14
CA THR A 186 9.74 -1.18 -8.68
C THR A 186 8.72 -0.12 -8.29
N ILE A 187 7.76 -0.44 -7.43
CA ILE A 187 6.66 0.48 -7.12
C ILE A 187 6.61 0.75 -5.63
N ILE A 188 6.60 2.02 -5.28
CA ILE A 188 6.39 2.50 -3.92
C ILE A 188 5.11 3.30 -3.90
N LEU A 189 4.13 2.86 -3.12
CA LEU A 189 2.89 3.61 -2.95
C LEU A 189 2.67 4.00 -1.50
N THR A 190 2.14 5.19 -1.30
CA THR A 190 1.58 5.59 -0.01
C THR A 190 0.08 5.43 -0.06
N THR A 191 -0.49 5.02 1.04
CA THR A 191 -1.93 4.94 1.17
C THR A 191 -2.36 4.99 2.63
N HIS A 192 -3.59 5.40 2.86
CA HIS A 192 -4.28 5.20 4.13
C HIS A 192 -5.39 4.13 4.01
N TYR A 193 -5.58 3.58 2.78
CA TYR A 193 -6.49 2.48 2.53
C TYR A 193 -5.77 1.15 2.67
N ILE A 194 -6.11 0.41 3.69
CA ILE A 194 -5.49 -0.87 4.03
C ILE A 194 -5.80 -1.92 2.96
N GLU A 195 -7.01 -1.90 2.41
CA GLU A 195 -7.42 -2.76 1.30
C GLU A 195 -6.48 -2.65 0.07
N GLU A 196 -5.94 -1.46 -0.20
CA GLU A 196 -5.01 -1.24 -1.29
C GLU A 196 -3.69 -1.99 -1.05
N ALA A 197 -3.13 -1.87 0.16
CA ALA A 197 -1.93 -2.62 0.54
C ALA A 197 -2.18 -4.14 0.50
N GLU A 198 -3.33 -4.60 0.99
CA GLU A 198 -3.72 -6.01 0.92
C GLU A 198 -3.83 -6.53 -0.51
N ALA A 199 -4.40 -5.74 -1.43
CA ALA A 199 -4.64 -6.15 -2.80
C ALA A 199 -3.37 -6.28 -3.63
N ILE A 200 -2.38 -5.37 -3.46
CA ILE A 200 -1.28 -5.24 -4.42
C ILE A 200 0.13 -5.30 -3.83
N ALA A 201 0.34 -5.01 -2.53
CA ALA A 201 1.69 -4.94 -1.98
C ALA A 201 2.33 -6.33 -1.76
N ASP A 202 3.65 -6.41 -1.94
CA ASP A 202 4.47 -7.53 -1.49
C ASP A 202 4.91 -7.32 -0.03
N ARG A 203 5.35 -6.09 0.28
CA ARG A 203 5.73 -5.67 1.63
C ARG A 203 4.91 -4.46 2.06
N VAL A 204 4.67 -4.38 3.35
CA VAL A 204 3.92 -3.29 3.97
C VAL A 204 4.79 -2.63 5.03
N GLY A 205 4.96 -1.32 4.91
CA GLY A 205 5.58 -0.47 5.92
C GLY A 205 4.52 0.36 6.64
N ILE A 206 4.57 0.43 7.96
CA ILE A 206 3.68 1.27 8.77
C ILE A 206 4.48 2.46 9.27
N ILE A 207 4.05 3.66 8.89
CA ILE A 207 4.66 4.92 9.30
C ILE A 207 3.67 5.69 10.19
N ASN A 208 4.14 6.15 11.34
CA ASN A 208 3.38 7.00 12.24
C ASN A 208 4.29 8.05 12.88
N ASN A 209 3.84 9.30 12.96
CA ASN A 209 4.58 10.41 13.57
C ASN A 209 6.05 10.54 13.08
N GLY A 210 6.29 10.28 11.81
CA GLY A 210 7.61 10.36 11.17
C GLY A 210 8.52 9.15 11.38
N GLU A 211 8.06 8.12 12.07
CA GLU A 211 8.82 6.90 12.38
C GLU A 211 8.28 5.70 11.58
N LEU A 212 9.19 4.85 11.10
CA LEU A 212 8.83 3.55 10.53
C LEU A 212 8.65 2.55 11.67
N LEU A 213 7.41 2.23 12.01
CA LEU A 213 7.09 1.32 13.12
C LEU A 213 7.35 -0.14 12.77
N LEU A 214 7.10 -0.50 11.52
CA LEU A 214 7.22 -1.87 11.01
C LEU A 214 7.44 -1.86 9.51
N ILE A 215 8.19 -2.85 9.01
CA ILE A 215 8.21 -3.21 7.59
C ILE A 215 8.39 -4.72 7.45
N GLU A 216 7.41 -5.38 6.83
CA GLU A 216 7.38 -6.84 6.70
C GLU A 216 6.78 -7.28 5.37
N GLU A 217 7.06 -8.50 4.96
CA GLU A 217 6.32 -9.14 3.88
C GLU A 217 4.84 -9.29 4.28
N LYS A 218 3.93 -8.91 3.37
CA LYS A 218 2.49 -8.97 3.65
C LYS A 218 2.05 -10.34 4.19
N LYS A 219 2.56 -11.42 3.60
CA LYS A 219 2.24 -12.79 4.04
C LYS A 219 2.72 -13.09 5.44
N GLU A 220 3.95 -12.63 5.79
CA GLU A 220 4.50 -12.81 7.14
C GLU A 220 3.75 -11.98 8.17
N LEU A 221 3.40 -10.74 7.82
CA LEU A 221 2.63 -9.86 8.68
C LEU A 221 1.28 -10.50 9.04
N LEU A 222 0.55 -10.98 8.03
CA LEU A 222 -0.72 -11.67 8.23
C LEU A 222 -0.56 -13.00 9.00
N SER A 223 0.57 -13.69 8.88
CA SER A 223 0.81 -14.95 9.59
C SER A 223 1.29 -14.77 11.03
N LYS A 224 2.15 -13.78 11.29
CA LYS A 224 2.74 -13.52 12.61
C LYS A 224 1.78 -12.80 13.55
N MET A 225 1.03 -11.85 13.04
CA MET A 225 0.12 -11.00 13.83
C MET A 225 -1.35 -11.38 13.61
N GLY A 226 -1.65 -12.18 12.58
CA GLY A 226 -2.99 -12.62 12.26
C GLY A 226 -3.44 -13.76 13.16
N SER A 227 -4.22 -13.45 14.18
CA SER A 227 -5.05 -14.46 14.83
C SER A 227 -6.14 -14.88 13.85
N LYS A 228 -6.45 -16.18 13.78
CA LYS A 228 -7.67 -16.66 13.15
C LYS A 228 -8.79 -16.71 14.18
N MET A 229 -9.96 -16.31 13.77
CA MET A 229 -11.15 -16.38 14.60
C MET A 229 -12.11 -17.40 13.99
N LEU A 230 -12.46 -18.42 14.76
CA LEU A 230 -13.54 -19.33 14.43
C LEU A 230 -14.83 -18.71 14.96
N ILE A 231 -15.73 -18.35 14.06
CA ILE A 231 -17.07 -17.88 14.39
C ILE A 231 -17.99 -19.08 14.34
N ILE A 232 -18.66 -19.34 15.45
CA ILE A 232 -19.55 -20.48 15.67
C ILE A 232 -20.96 -19.93 15.81
N GLU A 233 -21.78 -20.11 14.79
CA GLU A 233 -23.19 -19.73 14.84
C GLU A 233 -23.99 -20.77 15.61
N LEU A 234 -24.86 -20.28 16.47
CA LEU A 234 -25.67 -21.12 17.35
C LEU A 234 -27.11 -21.23 16.84
N SER A 235 -27.67 -22.44 16.83
CA SER A 235 -29.08 -22.66 16.47
C SER A 235 -30.07 -22.03 17.47
N SER A 236 -29.62 -21.70 18.68
CA SER A 236 -30.42 -21.04 19.72
C SER A 236 -29.54 -20.10 20.54
N LYS A 237 -30.13 -18.97 20.96
CA LYS A 237 -29.44 -17.95 21.76
C LYS A 237 -29.04 -18.49 23.13
N ILE A 238 -27.79 -18.15 23.53
CA ILE A 238 -27.34 -18.38 24.89
C ILE A 238 -27.11 -17.04 25.60
N LYS A 239 -27.40 -16.99 26.89
CA LYS A 239 -27.24 -15.77 27.71
C LYS A 239 -25.84 -15.64 28.30
N LYS A 240 -25.16 -16.77 28.50
CA LYS A 240 -23.81 -16.83 29.09
C LYS A 240 -23.07 -18.06 28.55
N ILE A 241 -21.77 -17.96 28.45
CA ILE A 241 -20.90 -19.10 28.12
C ILE A 241 -20.88 -20.07 29.30
N PRO A 242 -21.14 -21.38 29.08
CA PRO A 242 -21.06 -22.39 30.13
C PRO A 242 -19.67 -22.45 30.79
N LYS A 243 -19.61 -22.70 32.09
CA LYS A 243 -18.34 -22.82 32.83
C LYS A 243 -17.40 -23.91 32.27
N SER A 244 -17.96 -24.97 31.68
CA SER A 244 -17.19 -26.04 31.01
C SER A 244 -16.38 -25.58 29.82
N LEU A 245 -16.70 -24.41 29.25
CA LEU A 245 -15.99 -23.82 28.07
C LEU A 245 -15.08 -22.64 28.46
N SER A 246 -14.91 -22.35 29.74
CA SER A 246 -14.13 -21.19 30.21
C SER A 246 -12.63 -21.26 29.84
N SER A 247 -12.08 -22.46 29.60
CA SER A 247 -10.69 -22.66 29.18
C SER A 247 -10.39 -22.17 27.77
N TYR A 248 -11.40 -21.97 26.93
CA TYR A 248 -11.22 -21.61 25.51
C TYR A 248 -11.22 -20.10 25.24
N GLN A 249 -11.34 -19.24 26.25
CA GLN A 249 -11.40 -17.77 26.08
C GLN A 249 -12.40 -17.31 24.99
N LEU A 250 -13.59 -17.93 24.98
CA LEU A 250 -14.64 -17.63 24.01
C LEU A 250 -15.24 -16.24 24.28
N GLN A 251 -15.57 -15.55 23.20
CA GLN A 251 -16.36 -14.32 23.24
C GLN A 251 -17.77 -14.60 22.73
N LEU A 252 -18.79 -14.15 23.49
CA LEU A 252 -20.21 -14.26 23.09
C LEU A 252 -20.63 -12.94 22.44
N SER A 253 -21.26 -13.00 21.25
CA SER A 253 -21.84 -11.83 20.61
C SER A 253 -22.92 -11.18 21.43
N ASN A 254 -23.14 -9.86 21.25
CA ASN A 254 -24.19 -9.11 21.97
C ASN A 254 -25.60 -9.69 21.79
N ASN A 255 -25.85 -10.39 20.68
CA ASN A 255 -27.11 -11.02 20.36
C ASN A 255 -27.24 -12.44 20.93
N GLY A 256 -26.16 -13.02 21.47
CA GLY A 256 -26.13 -14.36 22.04
C GLY A 256 -26.22 -15.51 21.02
N ASN A 257 -26.08 -15.21 19.72
CA ASN A 257 -26.22 -16.21 18.64
C ASN A 257 -24.87 -16.74 18.14
N GLU A 258 -23.77 -16.12 18.52
CA GLU A 258 -22.44 -16.44 17.97
C GLU A 258 -21.42 -16.55 19.10
N LEU A 259 -20.53 -17.52 18.99
CA LEU A 259 -19.33 -17.66 19.80
C LEU A 259 -18.11 -17.43 18.91
N ALA A 260 -17.21 -16.56 19.33
CA ALA A 260 -15.93 -16.33 18.66
C ALA A 260 -14.80 -16.98 19.46
N TYR A 261 -13.99 -17.79 18.78
CA TYR A 261 -12.80 -18.44 19.30
C TYR A 261 -11.58 -17.97 18.55
N THR A 262 -10.66 -17.28 19.22
CA THR A 262 -9.42 -16.80 18.63
C THR A 262 -8.32 -17.84 18.82
N TYR A 263 -7.62 -18.20 17.71
CA TYR A 263 -6.49 -19.12 17.72
C TYR A 263 -5.38 -18.65 16.79
N LYS A 264 -4.12 -19.04 17.09
CA LYS A 264 -2.98 -18.71 16.22
C LYS A 264 -2.88 -19.74 15.10
N SER A 265 -2.68 -19.25 13.86
CA SER A 265 -2.56 -20.10 12.67
C SER A 265 -1.35 -21.04 12.70
N ASN A 266 -0.31 -20.67 13.46
CA ASN A 266 0.97 -21.39 13.53
C ASN A 266 1.07 -22.37 14.69
N ASP A 267 0.02 -22.49 15.53
CA ASP A 267 0.02 -23.49 16.61
C ASP A 267 -0.23 -24.87 16.02
N GLU A 268 0.64 -25.85 16.36
CA GLU A 268 0.49 -27.25 15.95
C GLU A 268 -0.87 -27.85 16.35
N ARG A 269 -1.51 -27.29 17.40
CA ARG A 269 -2.85 -27.67 17.88
C ARG A 269 -3.72 -26.44 18.06
N THR A 270 -4.55 -26.16 17.09
CA THR A 270 -5.51 -25.05 17.14
C THR A 270 -6.59 -25.18 18.22
N GLY A 271 -6.75 -26.36 18.81
CA GLY A 271 -7.79 -26.63 19.81
C GLY A 271 -9.22 -26.69 19.28
N ILE A 272 -9.44 -26.43 17.99
CA ILE A 272 -10.79 -26.35 17.38
C ILE A 272 -11.57 -27.65 17.58
N THR A 273 -10.96 -28.82 17.30
CA THR A 273 -11.65 -30.10 17.43
C THR A 273 -12.12 -30.35 18.87
N SER A 274 -11.25 -30.07 19.84
CA SER A 274 -11.59 -30.22 21.27
C SER A 274 -12.72 -29.26 21.67
N LEU A 275 -12.64 -28.00 21.22
CA LEU A 275 -13.66 -26.98 21.44
C LEU A 275 -15.02 -27.42 20.90
N LEU A 276 -15.09 -27.89 19.66
CA LEU A 276 -16.36 -28.33 19.05
C LEU A 276 -16.96 -29.54 19.77
N MET A 277 -16.12 -30.49 20.25
CA MET A 277 -16.57 -31.61 21.05
C MET A 277 -17.16 -31.15 22.39
N ASP A 278 -16.52 -30.20 23.05
CA ASP A 278 -16.98 -29.72 24.36
C ASP A 278 -18.20 -28.81 24.26
N ILE A 279 -18.35 -28.04 23.16
CA ILE A 279 -19.60 -27.33 22.84
C ILE A 279 -20.76 -28.31 22.68
N LYS A 280 -20.55 -29.43 21.96
CA LYS A 280 -21.54 -30.48 21.81
C LYS A 280 -21.90 -31.12 23.15
N LYS A 281 -20.93 -31.43 24.02
CA LYS A 281 -21.14 -31.95 25.36
C LYS A 281 -21.91 -30.97 26.27
N ALA A 282 -21.67 -29.66 26.08
CA ALA A 282 -22.41 -28.61 26.77
C ALA A 282 -23.87 -28.45 26.29
N GLY A 283 -24.34 -29.26 25.32
CA GLY A 283 -25.70 -29.24 24.81
C GLY A 283 -26.01 -28.08 23.86
N ILE A 284 -24.98 -27.37 23.40
CA ILE A 284 -25.12 -26.24 22.48
C ILE A 284 -25.17 -26.80 21.05
N LYS A 285 -26.22 -26.44 20.30
CA LYS A 285 -26.38 -26.82 18.90
C LYS A 285 -25.82 -25.75 18.00
N LEU A 286 -24.95 -26.15 17.06
CA LEU A 286 -24.35 -25.30 16.04
C LEU A 286 -25.30 -25.18 14.85
N SER A 287 -25.32 -24.01 14.19
CA SER A 287 -26.01 -23.83 12.91
C SER A 287 -24.99 -23.72 11.76
N ASP A 288 -23.91 -22.97 11.97
CA ASP A 288 -22.84 -22.80 10.96
C ASP A 288 -21.47 -22.54 11.61
N LEU A 289 -20.41 -22.70 10.83
CA LEU A 289 -19.04 -22.45 11.20
C LEU A 289 -18.36 -21.65 10.10
N SER A 290 -17.82 -20.51 10.45
CA SER A 290 -17.02 -19.70 9.54
C SER A 290 -15.69 -19.33 10.20
N THR A 291 -14.67 -19.08 9.38
CA THR A 291 -13.38 -18.58 9.88
C THR A 291 -13.10 -17.21 9.29
N SER A 292 -12.77 -16.25 10.13
CA SER A 292 -12.20 -14.97 9.73
C SER A 292 -10.72 -14.93 10.11
N GLN A 293 -9.95 -14.21 9.33
CA GLN A 293 -8.55 -13.95 9.62
C GLN A 293 -8.44 -12.47 9.98
N THR A 294 -7.60 -12.15 10.98
CA THR A 294 -7.27 -10.76 11.32
C THR A 294 -6.81 -10.03 10.07
N SER A 295 -7.46 -8.92 9.78
CA SER A 295 -7.11 -8.07 8.64
C SER A 295 -5.86 -7.22 8.93
N LEU A 296 -5.22 -6.72 7.89
CA LEU A 296 -4.18 -5.69 8.07
C LEU A 296 -4.72 -4.46 8.80
N GLU A 297 -6.04 -4.21 8.73
CA GLU A 297 -6.70 -3.09 9.40
C GLU A 297 -6.61 -3.21 10.92
N GLU A 298 -6.88 -4.38 11.48
CA GLU A 298 -6.77 -4.62 12.92
C GLU A 298 -5.33 -4.45 13.39
N ILE A 299 -4.36 -4.99 12.61
CA ILE A 299 -2.93 -4.86 12.89
C ILE A 299 -2.51 -3.39 12.87
N PHE A 300 -2.94 -2.64 11.87
CA PHE A 300 -2.64 -1.22 11.73
C PHE A 300 -3.20 -0.40 12.89
N VAL A 301 -4.47 -0.62 13.25
CA VAL A 301 -5.13 0.07 14.36
C VAL A 301 -4.41 -0.17 15.68
N ASP A 302 -3.99 -1.41 15.95
CA ASP A 302 -3.27 -1.77 17.18
C ASP A 302 -1.87 -1.13 17.26
N MET A 303 -1.20 -0.92 16.11
CA MET A 303 0.12 -0.29 16.06
C MET A 303 0.07 1.24 16.16
N VAL A 304 -0.94 1.87 15.57
CA VAL A 304 -1.06 3.33 15.54
C VAL A 304 -1.63 3.89 16.86
N LYS A 305 -2.36 3.09 17.63
CA LYS A 305 -2.90 3.47 18.94
C LYS A 305 -1.90 3.38 20.10
N LYS A 306 -0.78 2.70 19.91
CA LYS A 306 0.33 2.61 20.88
C LYS A 306 1.29 3.79 20.71
#